data_a1e19c12524acc27854179bdc92fa61c
#
_entry.id   a1e19c12524acc27854179bdc92fa61c
#
_cell.length_a   1.000
_cell.length_b   1.000
_cell.length_c   1.000
_cell.angle_alpha   90.00
_cell.angle_beta   90.00
_cell.angle_gamma   90.00
#
_symmetry.space_group_name_H-M   'P 1'
#
loop_
_entity.id
_entity.type
_entity.pdbx_description
1 polymer ?
#
loop_
_entity_poly.entity_id
_entity_poly.type
_entity_poly.pdbx_seq_one_letter_code
_entity_poly.pdbx_strand_id
1 'polypeptide(L)'
;MVLSAMCVLAFGQAKKPKLMVVPSDLWCNENGFVVQMDNIGKTAVVPNYEAAFQNSGELKVVITTIGDLMQERGFELVDMEQSVKSVATSSAEDMATTSKSGSAVAETPLDKLKRVAKSDIILELYWKTNYTGPRKSVTYNLRALDAYTNKQIGSTTGTSEPSMTGELAVMLQEAAVGGIEKFNSGLMKHFTDMEVKGREVTLNIKVWSDYGKDLETEFGGKELNEIIEDWVADNTVNGVYSLSDATETMMNFDQVRIPLYAEGTSKALDTRTWARKLSKILDSNGIPNKLLMRGLGQATIIIGGK
;
A
#
# COMPACT_ATOMS: atom_id res chain seq x y z
N MET A 1 35.96 1.61 43.63
CA MET A 1 34.81 0.79 43.26
C MET A 1 33.99 1.62 42.30
N VAL A 2 34.20 1.43 40.98
CA VAL A 2 33.53 2.19 39.91
C VAL A 2 32.36 1.35 39.42
N LEU A 3 31.15 1.81 39.70
CA LEU A 3 29.90 1.18 39.20
C LEU A 3 29.73 1.63 37.75
N SER A 4 30.03 0.72 36.80
CA SER A 4 29.71 0.90 35.39
C SER A 4 28.19 0.71 35.21
N ALA A 5 27.50 1.80 34.97
CA ALA A 5 26.07 1.76 34.58
C ALA A 5 25.98 1.28 33.12
N MET A 6 25.65 0.02 32.97
CA MET A 6 25.34 -0.59 31.68
C MET A 6 23.93 -0.06 31.23
N CYS A 7 23.91 0.96 30.36
CA CYS A 7 22.69 1.37 29.68
C CYS A 7 22.25 0.23 28.73
N VAL A 8 21.30 -0.56 29.18
CA VAL A 8 20.58 -1.48 28.32
C VAL A 8 19.68 -0.61 27.42
N LEU A 9 20.12 -0.37 26.19
CA LEU A 9 19.25 0.15 25.13
C LEU A 9 18.18 -0.93 24.90
N ALA A 10 17.01 -0.75 25.48
CA ALA A 10 15.84 -1.50 25.12
C ALA A 10 15.49 -1.13 23.65
N PHE A 11 16.03 -1.89 22.72
CA PHE A 11 15.48 -1.90 21.37
C PHE A 11 14.04 -2.40 21.49
N GLY A 12 13.09 -1.47 21.46
CA GLY A 12 11.69 -1.82 21.31
C GLY A 12 11.60 -2.75 20.09
N GLN A 13 11.07 -3.95 20.32
CA GLN A 13 10.90 -4.93 19.25
C GLN A 13 10.05 -4.26 18.18
N ALA A 14 10.66 -3.96 17.05
CA ALA A 14 9.96 -3.32 15.94
C ALA A 14 8.72 -4.15 15.57
N LYS A 15 7.60 -3.51 15.51
CA LYS A 15 6.33 -4.16 15.19
C LYS A 15 6.40 -4.70 13.75
N LYS A 16 6.27 -6.01 13.58
CA LYS A 16 6.23 -6.63 12.25
C LYS A 16 5.13 -5.99 11.39
N PRO A 17 5.33 -5.89 10.06
CA PRO A 17 4.34 -5.31 9.16
C PRO A 17 3.04 -6.12 9.18
N LYS A 18 1.93 -5.41 8.99
CA LYS A 18 0.61 -6.04 8.81
C LYS A 18 0.46 -6.51 7.39
N LEU A 19 0.08 -7.76 7.23
CA LEU A 19 -0.17 -8.38 5.94
C LEU A 19 -1.68 -8.49 5.68
N MET A 20 -2.08 -8.45 4.41
CA MET A 20 -3.43 -8.83 3.97
C MET A 20 -3.31 -9.70 2.74
N VAL A 21 -3.91 -10.89 2.78
CA VAL A 21 -3.98 -11.80 1.63
C VAL A 21 -5.15 -11.42 0.76
N VAL A 22 -4.92 -11.24 -0.56
CA VAL A 22 -5.96 -10.92 -1.54
C VAL A 22 -5.87 -11.86 -2.74
N PRO A 23 -7.00 -12.27 -3.35
CA PRO A 23 -6.95 -12.99 -4.62
C PRO A 23 -6.41 -12.07 -5.72
N SER A 24 -5.63 -12.64 -6.65
CA SER A 24 -5.13 -11.88 -7.79
C SER A 24 -6.26 -11.45 -8.74
N ASP A 25 -6.02 -10.38 -9.48
CA ASP A 25 -6.95 -9.91 -10.51
C ASP A 25 -7.25 -11.01 -11.55
N LEU A 26 -6.21 -11.79 -11.92
CA LEU A 26 -6.37 -12.91 -12.83
C LEU A 26 -7.32 -13.97 -12.28
N TRP A 27 -7.14 -14.36 -11.00
CA TRP A 27 -8.04 -15.34 -10.38
C TRP A 27 -9.49 -14.82 -10.33
N CYS A 28 -9.69 -13.55 -9.96
CA CYS A 28 -11.00 -12.94 -9.94
C CYS A 28 -11.65 -12.95 -11.34
N ASN A 29 -10.87 -12.63 -12.37
CA ASN A 29 -11.35 -12.61 -13.75
C ASN A 29 -11.73 -14.01 -14.26
N GLU A 30 -10.87 -15.02 -14.04
CA GLU A 30 -11.11 -16.41 -14.44
C GLU A 30 -12.36 -17.01 -13.78
N ASN A 31 -12.70 -16.56 -12.57
CA ASN A 31 -13.86 -17.03 -11.80
C ASN A 31 -15.09 -16.12 -11.92
N GLY A 32 -15.05 -15.09 -12.79
CA GLY A 32 -16.17 -14.19 -13.03
C GLY A 32 -16.46 -13.17 -11.92
N PHE A 33 -15.53 -13.01 -10.96
CA PHE A 33 -15.66 -12.05 -9.86
C PHE A 33 -15.08 -10.68 -10.26
N VAL A 34 -15.68 -10.06 -11.24
CA VAL A 34 -15.27 -8.75 -11.78
C VAL A 34 -16.44 -7.80 -11.93
N VAL A 35 -16.17 -6.52 -11.95
CA VAL A 35 -17.14 -5.44 -12.20
C VAL A 35 -16.52 -4.40 -13.12
N GLN A 36 -17.37 -3.76 -13.94
CA GLN A 36 -16.97 -2.65 -14.77
C GLN A 36 -16.93 -1.36 -13.93
N MET A 37 -15.84 -0.62 -14.06
CA MET A 37 -15.64 0.68 -13.42
C MET A 37 -15.39 1.73 -14.50
N ASP A 38 -16.14 2.83 -14.46
CA ASP A 38 -15.82 4.00 -15.30
C ASP A 38 -14.64 4.77 -14.70
N ASN A 39 -13.61 4.93 -15.49
CA ASN A 39 -12.41 5.71 -15.13
C ASN A 39 -12.24 6.83 -16.15
N ILE A 40 -12.94 7.96 -15.93
CA ILE A 40 -12.88 9.17 -16.76
C ILE A 40 -13.11 8.85 -18.24
N GLY A 41 -14.24 8.17 -18.53
CA GLY A 41 -14.65 7.82 -19.90
C GLY A 41 -13.93 6.60 -20.50
N LYS A 42 -13.14 5.87 -19.69
CA LYS A 42 -12.61 4.55 -20.04
C LYS A 42 -13.17 3.50 -19.09
N THR A 43 -13.79 2.48 -19.64
CA THR A 43 -14.27 1.34 -18.83
C THR A 43 -13.09 0.43 -18.50
N ALA A 44 -12.85 0.20 -17.21
CA ALA A 44 -11.90 -0.78 -16.72
C ALA A 44 -12.66 -1.94 -16.06
N VAL A 45 -12.18 -3.16 -16.28
CA VAL A 45 -12.65 -4.36 -15.57
C VAL A 45 -11.78 -4.55 -14.34
N VAL A 46 -12.38 -4.58 -13.17
CA VAL A 46 -11.68 -4.66 -11.88
C VAL A 46 -12.28 -5.75 -11.01
N PRO A 47 -11.53 -6.31 -10.03
CA PRO A 47 -12.02 -7.33 -9.11
C PRO A 47 -13.24 -6.89 -8.31
N ASN A 48 -14.20 -7.80 -8.16
CA ASN A 48 -15.32 -7.69 -7.24
C ASN A 48 -15.08 -8.61 -6.03
N TYR A 49 -14.30 -8.11 -5.08
CA TYR A 49 -13.94 -8.88 -3.88
C TYR A 49 -15.14 -9.27 -3.03
N GLU A 50 -16.19 -8.44 -2.98
CA GLU A 50 -17.41 -8.74 -2.23
C GLU A 50 -18.12 -9.97 -2.81
N ALA A 51 -18.35 -9.98 -4.12
CA ALA A 51 -18.93 -11.13 -4.81
C ALA A 51 -18.07 -12.39 -4.67
N ALA A 52 -16.74 -12.25 -4.72
CA ALA A 52 -15.81 -13.37 -4.54
C ALA A 52 -15.97 -14.02 -3.16
N PHE A 53 -16.05 -13.23 -2.08
CA PHE A 53 -16.25 -13.77 -0.73
C PHE A 53 -17.64 -14.36 -0.49
N GLN A 54 -18.66 -13.78 -1.12
CA GLN A 54 -20.03 -14.28 -0.98
C GLN A 54 -20.25 -15.61 -1.69
N ASN A 55 -19.56 -15.83 -2.82
CA ASN A 55 -19.86 -16.95 -3.73
C ASN A 55 -18.75 -18.01 -3.85
N SER A 56 -17.57 -17.79 -3.26
CA SER A 56 -16.47 -18.76 -3.29
C SER A 56 -16.05 -19.23 -1.90
N GLY A 57 -16.49 -20.43 -1.51
CA GLY A 57 -15.98 -21.09 -0.31
C GLY A 57 -14.50 -21.45 -0.43
N GLU A 58 -14.03 -21.77 -1.63
CA GLU A 58 -12.63 -22.08 -1.93
C GLU A 58 -11.72 -20.90 -1.63
N LEU A 59 -12.12 -19.67 -1.97
CA LEU A 59 -11.38 -18.44 -1.64
C LEU A 59 -11.13 -18.32 -0.14
N LYS A 60 -12.14 -18.60 0.69
CA LYS A 60 -12.00 -18.53 2.16
C LYS A 60 -10.96 -19.53 2.68
N VAL A 61 -11.03 -20.77 2.20
CA VAL A 61 -10.07 -21.81 2.57
C VAL A 61 -8.64 -21.40 2.22
N VAL A 62 -8.44 -20.91 1.00
CA VAL A 62 -7.12 -20.55 0.49
C VAL A 62 -6.53 -19.34 1.20
N ILE A 63 -7.33 -18.29 1.45
CA ILE A 63 -6.87 -17.11 2.22
C ILE A 63 -6.50 -17.50 3.65
N THR A 64 -7.33 -18.33 4.31
CA THR A 64 -7.05 -18.80 5.65
C THR A 64 -5.76 -19.61 5.69
N THR A 65 -5.58 -20.56 4.76
CA THR A 65 -4.38 -21.41 4.70
C THR A 65 -3.09 -20.60 4.55
N ILE A 66 -3.06 -19.62 3.63
CA ILE A 66 -1.89 -18.76 3.47
C ILE A 66 -1.73 -17.83 4.69
N GLY A 67 -2.84 -17.35 5.23
CA GLY A 67 -2.84 -16.56 6.45
C GLY A 67 -2.18 -17.28 7.62
N ASP A 68 -2.59 -18.52 7.89
CA ASP A 68 -2.02 -19.36 8.96
C ASP A 68 -0.52 -19.56 8.79
N LEU A 69 -0.06 -19.86 7.57
CA LEU A 69 1.38 -19.97 7.26
C LEU A 69 2.17 -18.69 7.59
N MET A 70 1.57 -17.52 7.42
CA MET A 70 2.22 -16.25 7.73
C MET A 70 2.13 -15.93 9.23
N GLN A 71 1.02 -16.26 9.91
CA GLN A 71 0.87 -16.11 11.36
C GLN A 71 1.86 -16.98 12.14
N GLU A 72 2.09 -18.23 11.71
CA GLU A 72 3.12 -19.10 12.28
C GLU A 72 4.53 -18.46 12.23
N ARG A 73 4.77 -17.59 11.25
CA ARG A 73 5.99 -16.80 11.11
C ARG A 73 5.95 -15.46 11.83
N GLY A 74 4.89 -15.25 12.62
CA GLY A 74 4.72 -14.10 13.53
C GLY A 74 4.33 -12.80 12.83
N PHE A 75 3.69 -12.85 11.65
CA PHE A 75 3.09 -11.66 11.04
C PHE A 75 1.68 -11.42 11.57
N GLU A 76 1.31 -10.14 11.71
CA GLU A 76 -0.09 -9.75 11.95
C GLU A 76 -0.85 -9.78 10.63
N LEU A 77 -2.03 -10.41 10.62
CA LEU A 77 -2.92 -10.42 9.46
C LEU A 77 -4.07 -9.44 9.67
N VAL A 78 -4.39 -8.74 8.58
CA VAL A 78 -5.65 -8.00 8.44
C VAL A 78 -6.63 -8.89 7.70
N ASP A 79 -7.79 -9.12 8.28
CA ASP A 79 -8.85 -9.92 7.67
C ASP A 79 -9.43 -9.19 6.45
N MET A 80 -9.31 -9.83 5.27
CA MET A 80 -9.77 -9.25 4.02
C MET A 80 -11.30 -9.19 3.94
N GLU A 81 -12.02 -10.20 4.41
CA GLU A 81 -13.49 -10.23 4.36
C GLU A 81 -14.08 -9.08 5.19
N GLN A 82 -13.56 -8.84 6.40
CA GLN A 82 -13.98 -7.72 7.23
C GLN A 82 -13.59 -6.37 6.62
N SER A 83 -12.43 -6.30 5.98
CA SER A 83 -11.99 -5.08 5.29
C SER A 83 -12.90 -4.75 4.10
N VAL A 84 -13.32 -5.75 3.32
CA VAL A 84 -14.29 -5.58 2.22
C VAL A 84 -15.64 -5.07 2.74
N LYS A 85 -16.16 -5.64 3.83
CA LYS A 85 -17.40 -5.16 4.48
C LYS A 85 -17.26 -3.71 4.96
N SER A 86 -16.11 -3.35 5.53
CA SER A 86 -15.83 -1.99 5.97
C SER A 86 -15.73 -1.00 4.80
N VAL A 87 -15.19 -1.41 3.66
CA VAL A 87 -15.18 -0.59 2.42
C VAL A 87 -16.61 -0.33 1.95
N ALA A 88 -17.49 -1.33 1.96
CA ALA A 88 -18.88 -1.17 1.55
C ALA A 88 -19.62 -0.16 2.46
N THR A 89 -19.43 -0.28 3.79
CA THR A 89 -20.01 0.66 4.76
C THR A 89 -19.48 2.08 4.56
N SER A 90 -18.16 2.27 4.48
CA SER A 90 -17.56 3.60 4.26
C SER A 90 -18.01 4.23 2.93
N SER A 91 -18.15 3.43 1.87
CA SER A 91 -18.64 3.94 0.58
C SER A 91 -20.09 4.42 0.67
N ALA A 92 -20.95 3.73 1.42
CA ALA A 92 -22.34 4.15 1.67
C ALA A 92 -22.39 5.46 2.50
N GLU A 93 -21.55 5.58 3.52
CA GLU A 93 -21.43 6.81 4.32
C GLU A 93 -20.91 7.98 3.48
N ASP A 94 -19.89 7.77 2.65
CA ASP A 94 -19.36 8.77 1.72
C ASP A 94 -20.44 9.23 0.73
N MET A 95 -21.25 8.34 0.17
CA MET A 95 -22.37 8.69 -0.71
C MET A 95 -23.45 9.51 0.01
N ALA A 96 -23.71 9.21 1.28
CA ALA A 96 -24.69 9.95 2.07
C ALA A 96 -24.21 11.36 2.46
N THR A 97 -22.90 11.56 2.61
CA THR A 97 -22.31 12.81 3.12
C THR A 97 -21.75 13.73 2.03
N THR A 98 -21.35 13.19 0.86
CA THR A 98 -20.67 13.93 -0.20
C THR A 98 -21.56 14.36 -1.36
N SER A 99 -22.73 14.95 -1.10
CA SER A 99 -23.58 15.50 -2.17
C SER A 99 -22.99 16.71 -2.90
N LYS A 100 -21.76 17.16 -2.63
CA LYS A 100 -21.19 18.43 -3.14
C LYS A 100 -19.72 18.49 -3.53
N SER A 101 -18.95 17.43 -3.59
CA SER A 101 -17.57 17.57 -4.08
C SER A 101 -17.33 16.77 -5.35
N GLY A 102 -17.36 17.46 -6.49
CA GLY A 102 -16.84 16.94 -7.74
C GLY A 102 -15.36 16.56 -7.60
N SER A 103 -14.95 15.52 -8.33
CA SER A 103 -13.64 14.88 -8.39
C SER A 103 -13.27 13.99 -7.19
N ALA A 104 -14.06 12.96 -6.91
CA ALA A 104 -13.48 11.75 -6.33
C ALA A 104 -12.50 11.18 -7.37
N VAL A 105 -11.19 11.20 -7.07
CA VAL A 105 -10.22 10.42 -7.86
C VAL A 105 -10.74 9.00 -7.90
N ALA A 106 -10.89 8.42 -9.09
CA ALA A 106 -11.38 7.05 -9.25
C ALA A 106 -10.37 6.10 -8.59
N GLU A 107 -10.67 5.68 -7.34
CA GLU A 107 -9.88 4.68 -6.63
C GLU A 107 -10.28 3.28 -7.09
N THR A 108 -9.30 2.43 -7.36
CA THR A 108 -9.55 1.01 -7.63
C THR A 108 -10.10 0.30 -6.38
N PRO A 109 -10.80 -0.84 -6.51
CA PRO A 109 -11.24 -1.64 -5.36
C PRO A 109 -10.07 -2.00 -4.43
N LEU A 110 -8.91 -2.31 -4.97
CA LEU A 110 -7.71 -2.62 -4.19
C LEU A 110 -7.17 -1.39 -3.44
N ASP A 111 -7.16 -0.19 -4.03
CA ASP A 111 -6.71 1.03 -3.36
C ASP A 111 -7.65 1.40 -2.20
N LYS A 112 -8.98 1.26 -2.39
CA LYS A 112 -9.96 1.43 -1.32
C LYS A 112 -9.72 0.43 -0.18
N LEU A 113 -9.46 -0.83 -0.54
CA LEU A 113 -9.20 -1.89 0.42
C LEU A 113 -7.92 -1.61 1.22
N LYS A 114 -6.81 -1.23 0.57
CA LYS A 114 -5.56 -0.81 1.22
C LYS A 114 -5.78 0.33 2.22
N ARG A 115 -6.56 1.35 1.82
CA ARG A 115 -6.84 2.52 2.65
C ARG A 115 -7.64 2.17 3.91
N VAL A 116 -8.61 1.27 3.82
CA VAL A 116 -9.43 0.82 4.94
C VAL A 116 -8.66 -0.16 5.83
N ALA A 117 -8.03 -1.15 5.24
CA ALA A 117 -7.29 -2.20 5.94
C ALA A 117 -6.03 -1.70 6.63
N LYS A 118 -5.37 -0.65 6.08
CA LYS A 118 -4.09 -0.13 6.57
C LYS A 118 -3.04 -1.22 6.74
N SER A 119 -3.05 -2.20 5.82
CA SER A 119 -2.00 -3.21 5.74
C SER A 119 -0.74 -2.60 5.13
N ASP A 120 0.43 -3.01 5.61
CA ASP A 120 1.72 -2.55 5.09
C ASP A 120 2.11 -3.30 3.82
N ILE A 121 1.72 -4.57 3.72
CA ILE A 121 2.05 -5.48 2.62
C ILE A 121 0.79 -6.19 2.15
N ILE A 122 0.60 -6.25 0.84
CA ILE A 122 -0.45 -7.03 0.18
C ILE A 122 0.16 -8.33 -0.32
N LEU A 123 -0.41 -9.46 0.07
CA LEU A 123 -0.09 -10.78 -0.43
C LEU A 123 -1.10 -11.14 -1.52
N GLU A 124 -0.73 -10.91 -2.78
CA GLU A 124 -1.56 -11.22 -3.93
C GLU A 124 -1.39 -12.69 -4.29
N LEU A 125 -2.48 -13.44 -4.27
CA LEU A 125 -2.49 -14.88 -4.43
C LEU A 125 -3.29 -15.31 -5.67
N TYR A 126 -2.64 -16.03 -6.55
CA TYR A 126 -3.27 -16.81 -7.61
C TYR A 126 -3.13 -18.30 -7.28
N TRP A 127 -4.16 -19.08 -7.52
CA TRP A 127 -4.09 -20.55 -7.43
C TRP A 127 -4.97 -21.21 -8.48
N LYS A 128 -4.64 -22.46 -8.78
CA LYS A 128 -5.39 -23.28 -9.71
C LYS A 128 -5.30 -24.75 -9.32
N THR A 129 -6.44 -25.45 -9.34
CA THR A 129 -6.48 -26.89 -9.22
C THR A 129 -6.27 -27.52 -10.60
N ASN A 130 -5.26 -28.38 -10.72
CA ASN A 130 -4.94 -29.13 -11.94
C ASN A 130 -5.45 -30.57 -11.79
N TYR A 131 -5.90 -31.16 -12.89
CA TYR A 131 -6.39 -32.53 -12.96
C TYR A 131 -5.55 -33.37 -13.90
N THR A 132 -5.07 -34.51 -13.41
CA THR A 132 -4.35 -35.52 -14.21
C THR A 132 -5.04 -36.86 -14.00
N GLY A 133 -5.96 -37.21 -14.88
CA GLY A 133 -6.89 -38.32 -14.68
C GLY A 133 -7.72 -38.09 -13.40
N PRO A 134 -7.78 -39.06 -12.49
CA PRO A 134 -8.52 -38.92 -11.23
C PRO A 134 -7.76 -38.14 -10.14
N ARG A 135 -6.51 -37.80 -10.39
CA ARG A 135 -5.67 -37.06 -9.41
C ARG A 135 -5.76 -35.57 -9.62
N LYS A 136 -5.74 -34.83 -8.52
CA LYS A 136 -5.69 -33.37 -8.52
C LYS A 136 -4.42 -32.87 -7.81
N SER A 137 -3.89 -31.75 -8.26
CA SER A 137 -2.81 -31.02 -7.61
C SER A 137 -3.14 -29.53 -7.59
N VAL A 138 -2.52 -28.77 -6.72
CA VAL A 138 -2.71 -27.31 -6.61
C VAL A 138 -1.42 -26.61 -6.99
N THR A 139 -1.51 -25.71 -7.96
CA THR A 139 -0.43 -24.75 -8.26
C THR A 139 -0.82 -23.41 -7.68
N TYR A 140 0.12 -22.73 -7.01
CA TYR A 140 -0.08 -21.38 -6.52
C TYR A 140 1.04 -20.42 -6.96
N ASN A 141 0.72 -19.14 -7.01
CA ASN A 141 1.66 -18.04 -7.14
C ASN A 141 1.30 -16.99 -6.09
N LEU A 142 2.24 -16.65 -5.23
CA LEU A 142 2.09 -15.66 -4.17
C LEU A 142 3.11 -14.54 -4.39
N ARG A 143 2.62 -13.31 -4.52
CA ARG A 143 3.44 -12.10 -4.62
C ARG A 143 3.21 -11.23 -3.41
N ALA A 144 4.26 -10.67 -2.86
CA ALA A 144 4.18 -9.64 -1.83
C ALA A 144 4.44 -8.27 -2.47
N LEU A 145 3.50 -7.36 -2.28
CA LEU A 145 3.55 -5.99 -2.77
C LEU A 145 3.56 -5.04 -1.58
N ASP A 146 4.48 -4.11 -1.55
CA ASP A 146 4.43 -2.99 -0.61
C ASP A 146 3.18 -2.15 -0.88
N ALA A 147 2.35 -1.92 0.14
CA ALA A 147 1.04 -1.28 -0.04
C ALA A 147 1.13 0.22 -0.34
N TYR A 148 2.28 0.85 -0.09
CA TYR A 148 2.53 2.27 -0.33
C TYR A 148 3.08 2.53 -1.73
N THR A 149 4.01 1.69 -2.19
CA THR A 149 4.73 1.89 -3.46
C THR A 149 4.26 0.98 -4.59
N ASN A 150 3.49 -0.06 -4.29
CA ASN A 150 3.14 -1.17 -5.19
C ASN A 150 4.36 -1.96 -5.71
N LYS A 151 5.55 -1.76 -5.14
CA LYS A 151 6.74 -2.54 -5.50
C LYS A 151 6.60 -3.99 -5.05
N GLN A 152 6.99 -4.92 -5.91
CA GLN A 152 7.10 -6.32 -5.53
C GLN A 152 8.33 -6.52 -4.64
N ILE A 153 8.11 -7.02 -3.43
CA ILE A 153 9.14 -7.23 -2.42
C ILE A 153 9.47 -8.70 -2.21
N GLY A 154 8.64 -9.58 -2.71
CA GLY A 154 8.86 -11.02 -2.67
C GLY A 154 7.89 -11.78 -3.55
N SER A 155 8.26 -12.99 -3.94
CA SER A 155 7.35 -13.92 -4.62
C SER A 155 7.76 -15.35 -4.36
N THR A 156 6.77 -16.23 -4.42
CA THR A 156 6.98 -17.68 -4.37
C THR A 156 5.91 -18.37 -5.20
N THR A 157 6.24 -19.50 -5.75
CA THR A 157 5.33 -20.36 -6.50
C THR A 157 5.63 -21.82 -6.18
N GLY A 158 4.65 -22.69 -6.32
CA GLY A 158 4.81 -24.12 -6.11
C GLY A 158 3.63 -24.90 -6.63
N THR A 159 3.80 -26.20 -6.70
CA THR A 159 2.76 -27.16 -7.08
C THR A 159 2.84 -28.35 -6.13
N SER A 160 1.70 -28.76 -5.59
CA SER A 160 1.61 -29.96 -4.74
C SER A 160 1.78 -31.23 -5.54
N GLU A 161 2.11 -32.33 -4.87
CA GLU A 161 2.04 -33.65 -5.47
C GLU A 161 0.60 -34.03 -5.86
N PRO A 162 0.41 -34.76 -6.98
CA PRO A 162 -0.92 -35.18 -7.39
C PRO A 162 -1.53 -36.19 -6.42
N SER A 163 -2.70 -35.89 -5.86
CA SER A 163 -3.44 -36.72 -4.90
C SER A 163 -4.83 -37.07 -5.41
N MET A 164 -5.34 -38.25 -5.07
CA MET A 164 -6.73 -38.65 -5.34
C MET A 164 -7.70 -38.11 -4.27
N THR A 165 -7.21 -37.89 -3.05
CA THR A 165 -8.02 -37.56 -1.86
C THR A 165 -7.57 -36.25 -1.18
N GLY A 166 -6.56 -35.57 -1.72
CA GLY A 166 -6.01 -34.33 -1.11
C GLY A 166 -7.05 -33.23 -1.04
N GLU A 167 -7.19 -32.67 0.16
CA GLU A 167 -7.98 -31.47 0.40
C GLU A 167 -7.20 -30.22 -0.07
N LEU A 168 -7.92 -29.19 -0.53
CA LEU A 168 -7.31 -27.97 -1.08
C LEU A 168 -6.31 -27.32 -0.10
N ALA A 169 -6.67 -27.17 1.17
CA ALA A 169 -5.80 -26.59 2.19
C ALA A 169 -4.49 -27.37 2.35
N VAL A 170 -4.57 -28.71 2.44
CA VAL A 170 -3.40 -29.59 2.60
C VAL A 170 -2.48 -29.49 1.37
N MET A 171 -3.05 -29.60 0.17
CA MET A 171 -2.28 -29.50 -1.06
C MET A 171 -1.63 -28.12 -1.22
N LEU A 172 -2.29 -27.05 -0.79
CA LEU A 172 -1.72 -25.70 -0.83
C LEU A 172 -0.56 -25.55 0.18
N GLN A 173 -0.70 -26.08 1.38
CA GLN A 173 0.39 -26.12 2.37
C GLN A 173 1.60 -26.90 1.84
N GLU A 174 1.39 -28.09 1.27
CA GLU A 174 2.46 -28.88 0.65
C GLU A 174 3.17 -28.10 -0.47
N ALA A 175 2.40 -27.44 -1.35
CA ALA A 175 2.96 -26.63 -2.42
C ALA A 175 3.80 -25.45 -1.88
N ALA A 176 3.39 -24.88 -0.74
CA ALA A 176 4.03 -23.70 -0.16
C ALA A 176 5.34 -23.99 0.58
N VAL A 177 5.48 -25.17 1.19
CA VAL A 177 6.63 -25.53 2.06
C VAL A 177 7.99 -25.25 1.40
N GLY A 178 8.14 -25.57 0.11
CA GLY A 178 9.43 -25.42 -0.59
C GLY A 178 9.91 -23.98 -0.81
N GLY A 179 9.01 -22.99 -0.77
CA GLY A 179 9.32 -21.61 -1.12
C GLY A 179 9.06 -20.56 -0.04
N ILE A 180 8.29 -20.94 0.99
CA ILE A 180 7.76 -19.97 1.97
C ILE A 180 8.86 -19.33 2.83
N GLU A 181 9.95 -20.05 3.15
CA GLU A 181 11.05 -19.50 3.95
C GLU A 181 11.85 -18.45 3.19
N LYS A 182 12.11 -18.67 1.90
CA LYS A 182 12.76 -17.68 1.03
C LYS A 182 11.86 -16.46 0.87
N PHE A 183 10.56 -16.67 0.71
CA PHE A 183 9.56 -15.61 0.63
C PHE A 183 9.55 -14.77 1.91
N ASN A 184 9.48 -15.40 3.08
CA ASN A 184 9.54 -14.76 4.39
C ASN A 184 10.84 -13.93 4.55
N SER A 185 12.00 -14.48 4.16
CA SER A 185 13.26 -13.75 4.20
C SER A 185 13.23 -12.48 3.36
N GLY A 186 12.56 -12.50 2.20
CA GLY A 186 12.35 -11.32 1.36
C GLY A 186 11.52 -10.24 2.07
N LEU A 187 10.43 -10.62 2.74
CA LEU A 187 9.59 -9.71 3.52
C LEU A 187 10.39 -9.07 4.67
N MET A 188 11.14 -9.87 5.42
CA MET A 188 11.93 -9.38 6.54
C MET A 188 13.04 -8.42 6.10
N LYS A 189 13.70 -8.71 4.95
CA LYS A 189 14.70 -7.80 4.37
C LYS A 189 14.09 -6.44 4.01
N HIS A 190 12.92 -6.44 3.37
CA HIS A 190 12.21 -5.20 3.04
C HIS A 190 11.82 -4.41 4.29
N PHE A 191 11.34 -5.10 5.31
CA PHE A 191 10.97 -4.49 6.58
C PHE A 191 12.17 -3.85 7.29
N THR A 192 13.30 -4.54 7.37
CA THR A 192 14.54 -3.99 7.93
C THR A 192 15.04 -2.77 7.13
N ASP A 193 14.94 -2.80 5.79
CA ASP A 193 15.27 -1.64 4.95
C ASP A 193 14.37 -0.44 5.27
N MET A 194 13.08 -0.67 5.44
CA MET A 194 12.12 0.37 5.81
C MET A 194 12.38 0.95 7.21
N GLU A 195 12.79 0.12 8.19
CA GLU A 195 13.16 0.58 9.53
C GLU A 195 14.39 1.49 9.52
N VAL A 196 15.40 1.14 8.72
CA VAL A 196 16.67 1.88 8.66
C VAL A 196 16.56 3.13 7.78
N LYS A 197 15.90 3.01 6.62
CA LYS A 197 15.86 4.08 5.60
C LYS A 197 14.57 4.88 5.59
N GLY A 198 13.59 4.52 6.42
CA GLY A 198 12.27 5.12 6.38
C GLY A 198 11.36 4.49 5.33
N ARG A 199 10.07 4.85 5.40
CA ARG A 199 9.03 4.38 4.47
C ARG A 199 9.14 5.13 3.15
N GLU A 200 9.13 4.40 2.06
CA GLU A 200 9.13 5.00 0.73
C GLU A 200 7.72 5.45 0.34
N VAL A 201 7.62 6.69 -0.16
CA VAL A 201 6.37 7.29 -0.65
C VAL A 201 6.64 8.13 -1.88
N THR A 202 5.56 8.61 -2.53
CA THR A 202 5.61 9.52 -3.68
C THR A 202 4.91 10.82 -3.31
N LEU A 203 5.50 11.96 -3.68
CA LEU A 203 4.91 13.28 -3.56
C LEU A 203 4.84 13.93 -4.95
N ASN A 204 3.65 14.34 -5.35
CA ASN A 204 3.46 15.12 -6.56
C ASN A 204 3.01 16.53 -6.18
N ILE A 205 3.60 17.51 -6.81
CA ILE A 205 3.18 18.90 -6.75
C ILE A 205 2.63 19.26 -8.13
N LYS A 206 1.50 19.92 -8.18
CA LYS A 206 0.87 20.42 -9.42
C LYS A 206 0.37 21.81 -9.18
N VAL A 207 0.43 22.66 -10.20
CA VAL A 207 -0.15 23.99 -10.17
C VAL A 207 -1.48 23.99 -10.91
N TRP A 208 -2.50 24.57 -10.31
CA TRP A 208 -3.80 24.75 -10.94
C TRP A 208 -3.70 25.75 -12.10
N SER A 209 -4.24 25.42 -13.28
CA SER A 209 -4.12 26.24 -14.50
C SER A 209 -4.57 27.70 -14.35
N ASP A 210 -5.54 27.95 -13.49
CA ASP A 210 -6.13 29.27 -13.29
C ASP A 210 -5.50 30.04 -12.10
N TYR A 211 -4.41 29.51 -11.51
CA TYR A 211 -3.79 30.15 -10.34
C TYR A 211 -3.06 31.46 -10.68
N GLY A 212 -2.58 31.61 -11.93
CA GLY A 212 -1.86 32.81 -12.39
C GLY A 212 -0.44 32.94 -11.84
N LYS A 213 0.08 31.93 -11.16
CA LYS A 213 1.46 31.78 -10.69
C LYS A 213 1.90 30.36 -10.95
N ASP A 214 3.20 30.10 -10.97
CA ASP A 214 3.84 28.82 -11.23
C ASP A 214 4.87 28.46 -10.14
N LEU A 215 5.63 27.40 -10.35
CA LEU A 215 6.64 26.93 -9.42
C LEU A 215 7.95 27.75 -9.47
N GLU A 216 8.15 28.59 -10.48
CA GLU A 216 9.26 29.53 -10.60
C GLU A 216 8.93 30.89 -9.98
N THR A 217 7.68 31.09 -9.57
CA THR A 217 7.28 32.33 -8.89
C THR A 217 7.98 32.44 -7.54
N GLU A 218 8.59 33.61 -7.28
CA GLU A 218 9.30 33.90 -6.04
C GLU A 218 8.34 34.19 -4.86
N PHE A 219 8.64 33.54 -3.73
CA PHE A 219 8.02 33.78 -2.43
C PHE A 219 9.12 33.98 -1.38
N GLY A 220 9.19 35.17 -0.80
CA GLY A 220 10.19 35.46 0.23
C GLY A 220 11.65 35.43 -0.27
N GLY A 221 11.87 35.64 -1.56
CA GLY A 221 13.22 35.71 -2.17
C GLY A 221 13.76 34.34 -2.63
N LYS A 222 12.92 33.28 -2.64
CA LYS A 222 13.20 32.00 -3.24
C LYS A 222 12.07 31.56 -4.16
N GLU A 223 12.38 30.86 -5.21
CA GLU A 223 11.36 30.20 -6.05
C GLU A 223 10.57 29.15 -5.29
N LEU A 224 9.32 28.95 -5.66
CA LEU A 224 8.44 28.00 -4.98
C LEU A 224 8.96 26.55 -5.10
N ASN A 225 9.52 26.18 -6.26
CA ASN A 225 10.17 24.87 -6.47
C ASN A 225 11.32 24.64 -5.47
N GLU A 226 12.20 25.64 -5.24
CA GLU A 226 13.29 25.57 -4.27
C GLU A 226 12.76 25.41 -2.83
N ILE A 227 11.72 26.18 -2.46
CA ILE A 227 11.09 26.08 -1.12
C ILE A 227 10.56 24.66 -0.87
N ILE A 228 9.92 24.08 -1.89
CA ILE A 228 9.35 22.73 -1.79
C ILE A 228 10.46 21.68 -1.71
N GLU A 229 11.48 21.79 -2.56
CA GLU A 229 12.59 20.83 -2.60
C GLU A 229 13.41 20.86 -1.30
N ASP A 230 13.77 22.04 -0.79
CA ASP A 230 14.43 22.23 0.50
C ASP A 230 13.62 21.55 1.62
N TRP A 231 12.30 21.79 1.65
CA TRP A 231 11.44 21.18 2.64
C TRP A 231 11.44 19.64 2.54
N VAL A 232 11.38 19.07 1.34
CA VAL A 232 11.42 17.63 1.13
C VAL A 232 12.77 17.07 1.62
N ALA A 233 13.89 17.72 1.30
CA ALA A 233 15.19 17.33 1.77
C ALA A 233 15.29 17.29 3.31
N ASP A 234 14.79 18.34 3.97
CA ASP A 234 14.84 18.48 5.42
C ASP A 234 13.89 17.52 6.17
N ASN A 235 12.83 17.06 5.52
CA ASN A 235 11.80 16.21 6.15
C ASN A 235 11.82 14.75 5.69
N THR A 236 12.90 14.30 5.07
CA THR A 236 13.16 12.91 4.70
C THR A 236 14.30 12.31 5.50
N VAL A 237 14.33 10.99 5.61
CA VAL A 237 15.41 10.28 6.30
C VAL A 237 16.70 10.46 5.51
N ASN A 238 17.70 11.09 6.12
CA ASN A 238 19.00 11.42 5.52
C ASN A 238 18.90 12.23 4.19
N GLY A 239 17.85 13.01 4.00
CA GLY A 239 17.65 13.78 2.77
C GLY A 239 17.41 12.91 1.52
N VAL A 240 16.90 11.68 1.68
CA VAL A 240 16.76 10.73 0.55
C VAL A 240 15.43 10.91 -0.17
N TYR A 241 15.51 11.37 -1.40
CA TYR A 241 14.42 11.45 -2.37
C TYR A 241 15.01 11.44 -3.79
N SER A 242 14.15 11.30 -4.81
CA SER A 242 14.49 11.47 -6.22
C SER A 242 13.50 12.44 -6.84
N LEU A 243 13.96 13.59 -7.30
CA LEU A 243 13.17 14.48 -8.14
C LEU A 243 13.21 13.92 -9.58
N SER A 244 12.13 13.25 -9.99
CA SER A 244 12.07 12.53 -11.26
C SER A 244 11.60 13.42 -12.43
N ASP A 245 10.87 14.49 -12.11
CA ASP A 245 10.40 15.47 -13.10
C ASP A 245 10.13 16.80 -12.43
N ALA A 246 10.55 17.91 -13.06
CA ALA A 246 10.30 19.26 -12.60
C ALA A 246 10.07 20.19 -13.80
N THR A 247 8.94 20.89 -13.78
CA THR A 247 8.53 21.89 -14.76
C THR A 247 7.93 23.09 -14.04
N GLU A 248 7.62 24.17 -14.75
CA GLU A 248 6.93 25.34 -14.21
C GLU A 248 5.63 25.01 -13.45
N THR A 249 4.96 23.90 -13.80
CA THR A 249 3.63 23.56 -13.28
C THR A 249 3.57 22.24 -12.53
N MET A 250 4.66 21.49 -12.45
CA MET A 250 4.69 20.15 -11.87
C MET A 250 6.06 19.81 -11.30
N MET A 251 6.06 19.14 -10.12
CA MET A 251 7.22 18.41 -9.58
C MET A 251 6.78 17.03 -9.14
N ASN A 252 7.56 16.01 -9.50
CA ASN A 252 7.32 14.63 -9.09
C ASN A 252 8.51 14.12 -8.28
N PHE A 253 8.26 13.82 -7.02
CA PHE A 253 9.24 13.24 -6.11
C PHE A 253 8.94 11.75 -5.93
N ASP A 254 9.86 10.92 -6.37
CA ASP A 254 9.84 9.47 -6.19
C ASP A 254 10.85 9.06 -5.11
N GLN A 255 10.69 7.85 -4.59
CA GLN A 255 11.59 7.27 -3.58
C GLN A 255 11.80 8.16 -2.36
N VAL A 256 10.79 8.95 -2.00
CA VAL A 256 10.83 9.83 -0.84
C VAL A 256 10.80 9.00 0.43
N ARG A 257 11.86 9.05 1.23
CA ARG A 257 12.02 8.25 2.46
C ARG A 257 11.55 9.02 3.68
N ILE A 258 10.29 8.83 4.06
CA ILE A 258 9.73 9.50 5.25
C ILE A 258 10.00 8.69 6.52
N PRO A 259 10.20 9.34 7.70
CA PRO A 259 10.34 8.62 8.97
C PRO A 259 9.12 7.74 9.26
N LEU A 260 9.32 6.58 9.88
CA LEU A 260 8.22 5.69 10.30
C LEU A 260 7.39 6.28 11.45
N TYR A 261 8.02 7.08 12.28
CA TYR A 261 7.41 7.69 13.47
C TYR A 261 7.62 9.20 13.47
N ALA A 262 6.67 9.91 14.06
CA ALA A 262 6.83 11.33 14.29
C ALA A 262 7.96 11.56 15.31
N GLU A 263 8.77 12.58 15.04
CA GLU A 263 9.97 12.89 15.83
C GLU A 263 9.68 12.96 17.32
N GLY A 264 10.52 12.30 18.10
CA GLY A 264 10.41 12.25 19.57
C GLY A 264 9.21 11.46 20.12
N THR A 265 8.50 10.71 19.27
CA THR A 265 7.31 9.95 19.68
C THR A 265 7.26 8.54 19.06
N SER A 266 6.44 7.65 19.62
CA SER A 266 6.09 6.36 19.01
C SER A 266 4.88 6.42 18.07
N LYS A 267 4.40 7.63 17.72
CA LYS A 267 3.26 7.80 16.84
C LYS A 267 3.68 7.53 15.40
N ALA A 268 3.07 6.55 14.75
CA ALA A 268 3.32 6.26 13.35
C ALA A 268 3.06 7.49 12.46
N LEU A 269 3.98 7.77 11.56
CA LEU A 269 3.88 8.83 10.56
C LEU A 269 3.42 8.22 9.24
N ASP A 270 2.23 8.62 8.78
CA ASP A 270 1.72 8.26 7.47
C ASP A 270 2.01 9.34 6.42
N THR A 271 1.91 8.99 5.14
CA THR A 271 2.13 9.88 4.00
C THR A 271 1.28 11.16 4.08
N ARG A 272 0.01 11.03 4.47
CA ARG A 272 -0.91 12.17 4.59
C ARG A 272 -0.46 13.15 5.67
N THR A 273 -0.08 12.63 6.84
CA THR A 273 0.37 13.46 7.97
C THR A 273 1.68 14.15 7.64
N TRP A 274 2.60 13.45 6.95
CA TRP A 274 3.85 14.01 6.49
C TRP A 274 3.59 15.13 5.45
N ALA A 275 2.88 14.86 4.36
CA ALA A 275 2.58 15.84 3.31
C ALA A 275 1.76 17.05 3.80
N ARG A 276 0.90 16.85 4.82
CA ARG A 276 0.14 17.93 5.44
C ARG A 276 1.03 18.97 6.12
N LYS A 277 2.24 18.60 6.58
CA LYS A 277 3.18 19.59 7.14
C LYS A 277 3.60 20.59 6.06
N LEU A 278 3.95 20.11 4.86
CA LEU A 278 4.26 20.97 3.71
C LEU A 278 3.05 21.81 3.33
N SER A 279 1.87 21.21 3.18
CA SER A 279 0.63 21.93 2.86
C SER A 279 0.38 23.10 3.82
N LYS A 280 0.57 22.91 5.12
CA LYS A 280 0.41 23.98 6.13
C LYS A 280 1.47 25.09 6.02
N ILE A 281 2.70 24.74 5.66
CA ILE A 281 3.76 25.72 5.44
C ILE A 281 3.42 26.59 4.21
N LEU A 282 2.95 25.96 3.13
CA LEU A 282 2.48 26.69 1.95
C LEU A 282 1.33 27.64 2.30
N ASP A 283 0.32 27.16 3.04
CA ASP A 283 -0.80 28.00 3.51
C ASP A 283 -0.31 29.18 4.36
N SER A 284 0.64 28.96 5.28
CA SER A 284 1.17 30.02 6.14
C SER A 284 1.99 31.08 5.37
N ASN A 285 2.52 30.72 4.21
CA ASN A 285 3.20 31.63 3.29
C ASN A 285 2.23 32.28 2.26
N GLY A 286 0.92 32.12 2.46
CA GLY A 286 -0.10 32.72 1.57
C GLY A 286 -0.21 32.00 0.21
N ILE A 287 0.22 30.73 0.13
CA ILE A 287 0.15 29.90 -1.07
C ILE A 287 -1.01 28.91 -0.89
N PRO A 288 -2.20 29.21 -1.44
CA PRO A 288 -3.35 28.34 -1.32
C PRO A 288 -3.06 26.98 -1.98
N ASN A 289 -3.43 25.91 -1.30
CA ASN A 289 -3.17 24.58 -1.80
C ASN A 289 -4.19 23.56 -1.30
N LYS A 290 -4.25 22.41 -1.97
CA LYS A 290 -5.11 21.27 -1.62
C LYS A 290 -4.32 19.98 -1.63
N LEU A 291 -4.33 19.27 -0.50
CA LEU A 291 -3.72 17.95 -0.38
C LEU A 291 -4.71 16.85 -0.75
N LEU A 292 -4.35 16.04 -1.73
CA LEU A 292 -5.07 14.85 -2.16
C LEU A 292 -4.23 13.60 -1.88
N MET A 293 -4.89 12.50 -1.52
CA MET A 293 -4.23 11.20 -1.32
C MET A 293 -4.72 10.19 -2.34
N ARG A 294 -3.81 9.37 -2.86
CA ARG A 294 -4.13 8.19 -3.65
C ARG A 294 -3.51 6.96 -2.99
N GLY A 295 -4.36 6.00 -2.60
CA GLY A 295 -3.93 4.87 -1.79
C GLY A 295 -3.26 5.32 -0.48
N LEU A 296 -2.24 4.59 -0.03
CA LEU A 296 -1.51 4.89 1.21
C LEU A 296 -0.24 5.72 0.97
N GLY A 297 0.41 5.55 -0.17
CA GLY A 297 1.78 6.03 -0.38
C GLY A 297 1.93 7.22 -1.32
N GLN A 298 0.86 7.69 -1.96
CA GLN A 298 0.95 8.81 -2.89
C GLN A 298 0.20 10.03 -2.37
N ALA A 299 0.92 11.13 -2.17
CA ALA A 299 0.36 12.45 -1.88
C ALA A 299 0.46 13.34 -3.12
N THR A 300 -0.56 14.15 -3.37
CA THR A 300 -0.55 15.20 -4.39
C THR A 300 -0.97 16.49 -3.75
N ILE A 301 -0.13 17.54 -3.84
CA ILE A 301 -0.47 18.88 -3.43
C ILE A 301 -0.73 19.70 -4.71
N ILE A 302 -1.94 20.25 -4.80
CA ILE A 302 -2.34 21.11 -5.91
C ILE A 302 -2.26 22.56 -5.41
N ILE A 303 -1.32 23.32 -5.97
CA ILE A 303 -1.10 24.75 -5.66
C ILE A 303 -2.17 25.59 -6.38
N GLY A 304 -2.72 26.61 -5.69
CA GLY A 304 -3.80 27.42 -6.23
C GLY A 304 -5.16 26.71 -6.26
N GLY A 305 -5.25 25.48 -5.76
CA GLY A 305 -6.49 24.72 -5.66
C GLY A 305 -7.44 25.32 -4.60
N LYS A 306 -8.72 25.37 -4.93
CA LYS A 306 -9.81 25.80 -4.02
C LYS A 306 -10.31 24.64 -3.18
#